data_1b063bcc9800416c2013a9b58058f950
#
_entry.id   1b063bcc9800416c2013a9b58058f950
#
_cell.length_a   1.000
_cell.length_b   1.000
_cell.length_c   1.000
_cell.angle_alpha   90.00
_cell.angle_beta   90.00
_cell.angle_gamma   90.00
#
_symmetry.space_group_name_H-M   'P 1'
#
loop_
_entity.id
_entity.type
_entity.pdbx_description
1 polymer ?
#
loop_
_entity_poly.entity_id
_entity_poly.type
_entity_poly.pdbx_seq_one_letter_code
_entity_poly.pdbx_strand_id
1 'polypeptide(L)'
;MTMKRRVTVVLFLLAALTLSLCAANRVERSVNDVKARNIYALFMRVNPRLSSSDAKKYIEIIFEACAKFNQDPYVIAGIIVHESTVNRKAVSKGGDYGLMQVRWNVHSKAIKQRFPKVKHGKDILDARVNIFFGTEIFYDCMRKSNGDVSKGILRYSAGNVKLKDKVLATVRELERKMR
;
A
#
# COMPACT_ATOMS: atom_id res chain seq x y z
N MET A 1 4.03 -51.52 -10.90
CA MET A 1 4.49 -50.24 -11.56
C MET A 1 5.93 -50.06 -11.22
N THR A 2 6.86 -50.11 -12.18
CA THR A 2 8.30 -50.14 -11.96
C THR A 2 8.83 -48.82 -11.42
N MET A 3 9.87 -48.82 -10.60
CA MET A 3 10.50 -47.65 -9.98
C MET A 3 10.80 -46.55 -10.99
N LYS A 4 11.22 -46.89 -12.21
CA LYS A 4 11.44 -45.93 -13.34
C LYS A 4 10.16 -45.14 -13.71
N ARG A 5 8.99 -45.78 -13.77
CA ARG A 5 7.70 -45.11 -14.06
C ARG A 5 7.30 -44.14 -12.95
N ARG A 6 7.58 -44.46 -11.68
CA ARG A 6 7.29 -43.58 -10.55
C ARG A 6 8.17 -42.32 -10.57
N VAL A 7 9.45 -42.45 -10.91
CA VAL A 7 10.38 -41.34 -11.02
C VAL A 7 9.99 -40.40 -12.17
N THR A 8 9.60 -40.96 -13.33
CA THR A 8 9.16 -40.14 -14.48
C THR A 8 7.89 -39.35 -14.15
N VAL A 9 6.91 -39.95 -13.47
CA VAL A 9 5.68 -39.25 -13.07
C VAL A 9 5.97 -38.12 -12.10
N VAL A 10 6.85 -38.33 -11.12
CA VAL A 10 7.25 -37.29 -10.14
C VAL A 10 7.95 -36.13 -10.84
N LEU A 11 8.84 -36.39 -11.79
CA LEU A 11 9.52 -35.36 -12.57
C LEU A 11 8.53 -34.54 -13.42
N PHE A 12 7.55 -35.18 -14.05
CA PHE A 12 6.50 -34.48 -14.80
C PHE A 12 5.64 -33.60 -13.90
N LEU A 13 5.26 -34.07 -12.71
CA LEU A 13 4.48 -33.29 -11.74
C LEU A 13 5.27 -32.08 -11.22
N LEU A 14 6.56 -32.23 -10.94
CA LEU A 14 7.43 -31.14 -10.53
C LEU A 14 7.59 -30.10 -11.65
N ALA A 15 7.79 -30.53 -12.90
CA ALA A 15 7.88 -29.62 -14.06
C ALA A 15 6.56 -28.86 -14.29
N ALA A 16 5.41 -29.52 -14.18
CA ALA A 16 4.11 -28.89 -14.28
C ALA A 16 3.88 -27.86 -13.16
N LEU A 17 4.29 -28.17 -11.92
CA LEU A 17 4.20 -27.26 -10.80
C LEU A 17 5.06 -26.01 -10.98
N THR A 18 6.30 -26.16 -11.46
CA THR A 18 7.21 -25.03 -11.74
C THR A 18 6.69 -24.14 -12.86
N LEU A 19 6.14 -24.71 -13.92
CA LEU A 19 5.52 -23.98 -15.02
C LEU A 19 4.31 -23.19 -14.55
N SER A 20 3.45 -23.80 -13.75
CA SER A 20 2.29 -23.13 -13.14
C SER A 20 2.70 -21.96 -12.25
N LEU A 21 3.72 -22.14 -11.41
CA LEU A 21 4.24 -21.07 -10.53
C LEU A 21 4.86 -19.92 -11.35
N CYS A 22 5.60 -20.23 -12.42
CA CYS A 22 6.13 -19.20 -13.31
C CYS A 22 5.04 -18.41 -14.02
N ALA A 23 3.97 -19.06 -14.47
CA ALA A 23 2.82 -18.40 -15.08
C ALA A 23 2.10 -17.50 -14.09
N ALA A 24 1.83 -17.97 -12.86
CA ALA A 24 1.21 -17.18 -11.79
C ALA A 24 2.04 -15.94 -11.45
N ASN A 25 3.36 -16.06 -11.28
CA ASN A 25 4.26 -14.95 -11.03
C ASN A 25 4.28 -13.92 -12.18
N ARG A 26 4.15 -14.37 -13.43
CA ARG A 26 4.09 -13.46 -14.59
C ARG A 26 2.78 -12.67 -14.60
N VAL A 27 1.66 -13.30 -14.31
CA VAL A 27 0.36 -12.63 -14.22
C VAL A 27 0.37 -11.61 -13.09
N GLU A 28 0.86 -11.97 -11.91
CA GLU A 28 0.97 -11.06 -10.77
C GLU A 28 1.83 -9.83 -11.07
N ARG A 29 3.00 -10.01 -11.71
CA ARG A 29 3.85 -8.89 -12.16
C ARG A 29 3.11 -7.98 -13.13
N SER A 30 2.41 -8.54 -14.11
CA SER A 30 1.63 -7.75 -15.09
C SER A 30 0.54 -6.92 -14.40
N VAL A 31 -0.18 -7.49 -13.45
CA VAL A 31 -1.20 -6.79 -12.65
C VAL A 31 -0.58 -5.66 -11.83
N ASN A 32 0.55 -5.92 -11.17
CA ASN A 32 1.26 -4.92 -10.38
C ASN A 32 1.80 -3.77 -11.23
N ASP A 33 2.28 -4.06 -12.44
CA ASP A 33 2.73 -3.04 -13.41
C ASP A 33 1.57 -2.12 -13.85
N VAL A 34 0.38 -2.68 -14.07
CA VAL A 34 -0.82 -1.89 -14.39
C VAL A 34 -1.21 -1.02 -13.20
N LYS A 35 -1.27 -1.60 -11.98
CA LYS A 35 -1.56 -0.84 -10.75
C LYS A 35 -0.57 0.30 -10.56
N ALA A 36 0.72 0.05 -10.73
CA ALA A 36 1.77 1.07 -10.59
C ALA A 36 1.58 2.23 -11.57
N ARG A 37 1.32 1.95 -12.86
CA ARG A 37 1.03 2.99 -13.86
C ARG A 37 -0.21 3.83 -13.51
N ASN A 38 -1.28 3.19 -13.06
CA ASN A 38 -2.50 3.88 -12.68
C ASN A 38 -2.31 4.79 -11.46
N ILE A 39 -1.56 4.31 -10.44
CA ILE A 39 -1.21 5.12 -9.26
C ILE A 39 -0.31 6.29 -9.67
N TYR A 40 0.67 6.07 -10.55
CA TYR A 40 1.53 7.12 -11.05
C TYR A 40 0.73 8.23 -11.73
N ALA A 41 -0.15 7.88 -12.66
CA ALA A 41 -1.01 8.84 -13.34
C ALA A 41 -1.92 9.61 -12.37
N LEU A 42 -2.47 8.93 -11.35
CA LEU A 42 -3.26 9.54 -10.30
C LEU A 42 -2.43 10.56 -9.50
N PHE A 43 -1.24 10.18 -9.03
CA PHE A 43 -0.38 11.03 -8.22
C PHE A 43 0.06 12.29 -8.97
N MET A 44 0.48 12.15 -10.23
CA MET A 44 0.87 13.28 -11.08
C MET A 44 -0.30 14.23 -11.38
N ARG A 45 -1.52 13.69 -11.53
CA ARG A 45 -2.74 14.49 -11.69
C ARG A 45 -3.10 15.26 -10.42
N VAL A 46 -3.01 14.63 -9.26
CA VAL A 46 -3.40 15.22 -7.97
C VAL A 46 -2.38 16.23 -7.47
N ASN A 47 -1.10 15.98 -7.69
CA ASN A 47 -0.02 16.88 -7.32
C ASN A 47 0.89 17.18 -8.53
N PRO A 48 0.56 18.18 -9.36
CA PRO A 48 1.39 18.53 -10.53
C PRO A 48 2.81 19.01 -10.20
N ARG A 49 3.08 19.33 -8.92
CA ARG A 49 4.43 19.73 -8.46
C ARG A 49 5.27 18.53 -7.99
N LEU A 50 4.69 17.33 -7.98
CA LEU A 50 5.41 16.11 -7.60
C LEU A 50 6.40 15.75 -8.70
N SER A 51 7.66 15.48 -8.32
CA SER A 51 8.63 14.98 -9.28
C SER A 51 8.31 13.53 -9.70
N SER A 52 8.59 13.21 -10.97
CA SER A 52 8.46 11.82 -11.46
C SER A 52 9.27 10.82 -10.60
N SER A 53 10.44 11.24 -10.14
CA SER A 53 11.31 10.42 -9.27
C SER A 53 10.64 10.14 -7.93
N ASP A 54 10.07 11.17 -7.26
CA ASP A 54 9.36 10.98 -6.00
C ASP A 54 8.11 10.11 -6.18
N ALA A 55 7.34 10.33 -7.26
CA ALA A 55 6.17 9.51 -7.55
C ALA A 55 6.53 8.02 -7.67
N LYS A 56 7.56 7.69 -8.45
CA LYS A 56 8.06 6.31 -8.61
C LYS A 56 8.52 5.73 -7.27
N LYS A 57 9.31 6.49 -6.50
CA LYS A 57 9.79 6.09 -5.17
C LYS A 57 8.62 5.79 -4.21
N TYR A 58 7.58 6.62 -4.19
CA TYR A 58 6.43 6.38 -3.32
C TYR A 58 5.67 5.12 -3.73
N ILE A 59 5.52 4.87 -5.03
CA ILE A 59 4.88 3.67 -5.55
C ILE A 59 5.65 2.40 -5.15
N GLU A 60 6.97 2.38 -5.30
CA GLU A 60 7.81 1.27 -4.85
C GLU A 60 7.58 0.97 -3.36
N ILE A 61 7.61 2.03 -2.52
CA ILE A 61 7.39 1.90 -1.08
C ILE A 61 5.97 1.39 -0.77
N ILE A 62 4.95 1.86 -1.49
CA ILE A 62 3.57 1.40 -1.35
C ILE A 62 3.49 -0.11 -1.64
N PHE A 63 4.07 -0.58 -2.74
CA PHE A 63 4.05 -2.00 -3.07
C PHE A 63 4.78 -2.87 -2.04
N GLU A 64 5.96 -2.43 -1.57
CA GLU A 64 6.67 -3.13 -0.50
C GLU A 64 5.85 -3.21 0.79
N ALA A 65 5.25 -2.09 1.21
CA ALA A 65 4.42 -2.05 2.42
C ALA A 65 3.16 -2.92 2.26
N CYS A 66 2.51 -2.85 1.10
CA CYS A 66 1.32 -3.64 0.80
C CYS A 66 1.61 -5.14 0.77
N ALA A 67 2.74 -5.56 0.19
CA ALA A 67 3.18 -6.95 0.23
C ALA A 67 3.42 -7.43 1.67
N LYS A 68 4.06 -6.60 2.51
CA LYS A 68 4.33 -6.93 3.90
C LYS A 68 3.08 -7.06 4.76
N PHE A 69 2.10 -6.19 4.57
CA PHE A 69 0.91 -6.10 5.41
C PHE A 69 -0.35 -6.67 4.74
N ASN A 70 -0.21 -7.31 3.58
CA ASN A 70 -1.30 -7.87 2.78
C ASN A 70 -2.43 -6.85 2.55
N GLN A 71 -2.07 -5.67 2.00
CA GLN A 71 -3.00 -4.59 1.68
C GLN A 71 -3.05 -4.33 0.17
N ASP A 72 -4.16 -3.73 -0.31
CA ASP A 72 -4.26 -3.34 -1.72
C ASP A 72 -3.56 -1.99 -1.96
N PRO A 73 -2.62 -1.89 -2.93
CA PRO A 73 -1.95 -0.65 -3.29
C PRO A 73 -2.90 0.49 -3.70
N TYR A 74 -4.06 0.19 -4.29
CA TYR A 74 -5.05 1.21 -4.66
C TYR A 74 -5.69 1.86 -3.44
N VAL A 75 -5.94 1.08 -2.37
CA VAL A 75 -6.48 1.62 -1.11
C VAL A 75 -5.47 2.53 -0.45
N ILE A 76 -4.20 2.12 -0.36
CA ILE A 76 -3.14 2.95 0.24
C ILE A 76 -2.90 4.22 -0.59
N ALA A 77 -2.87 4.13 -1.91
CA ALA A 77 -2.78 5.29 -2.78
C ALA A 77 -3.97 6.24 -2.62
N GLY A 78 -5.18 5.72 -2.50
CA GLY A 78 -6.39 6.49 -2.22
C GLY A 78 -6.31 7.24 -0.88
N ILE A 79 -5.83 6.59 0.18
CA ILE A 79 -5.60 7.23 1.48
C ILE A 79 -4.59 8.38 1.33
N ILE A 80 -3.43 8.16 0.71
CA ILE A 80 -2.40 9.18 0.48
C ILE A 80 -2.96 10.40 -0.26
N VAL A 81 -3.75 10.18 -1.31
CA VAL A 81 -4.38 11.25 -2.08
C VAL A 81 -5.27 12.14 -1.22
N HIS A 82 -6.10 11.53 -0.38
CA HIS A 82 -7.10 12.27 0.40
C HIS A 82 -6.61 12.78 1.74
N GLU A 83 -5.53 12.22 2.28
CA GLU A 83 -4.89 12.72 3.50
C GLU A 83 -3.95 13.90 3.24
N SER A 84 -3.15 13.86 2.18
CA SER A 84 -2.08 14.84 1.96
C SER A 84 -2.04 15.47 0.57
N THR A 85 -2.90 15.08 -0.36
CA THR A 85 -2.76 15.42 -1.80
C THR A 85 -1.37 15.07 -2.35
N VAL A 86 -0.85 13.93 -1.92
CA VAL A 86 0.50 13.42 -2.25
C VAL A 86 1.63 14.39 -1.84
N ASN A 87 1.42 15.17 -0.78
CA ASN A 87 2.41 16.09 -0.24
C ASN A 87 3.15 15.46 0.95
N ARG A 88 4.39 15.02 0.74
CA ARG A 88 5.25 14.46 1.78
C ARG A 88 5.47 15.39 2.98
N LYS A 89 5.45 16.70 2.74
CA LYS A 89 5.69 17.73 3.78
C LYS A 89 4.42 18.18 4.49
N ALA A 90 3.27 17.56 4.21
CA ALA A 90 2.01 17.93 4.85
C ALA A 90 2.09 17.73 6.38
N VAL A 91 1.65 18.76 7.11
CA VAL A 91 1.51 18.71 8.58
C VAL A 91 0.19 19.37 8.93
N SER A 92 -0.68 18.62 9.63
CA SER A 92 -1.95 19.16 10.10
C SER A 92 -1.80 19.96 11.39
N LYS A 93 -2.79 20.79 11.70
CA LYS A 93 -2.87 21.49 13.00
C LYS A 93 -2.97 20.49 14.19
N GLY A 94 -3.46 19.28 13.95
CA GLY A 94 -3.59 18.21 14.94
C GLY A 94 -2.32 17.40 15.17
N GLY A 95 -1.20 17.70 14.44
CA GLY A 95 0.05 16.95 14.54
C GLY A 95 0.03 15.63 13.77
N ASP A 96 -0.67 15.58 12.64
CA ASP A 96 -0.60 14.51 11.67
C ASP A 96 0.44 14.86 10.61
N TYR A 97 1.30 13.91 10.23
CA TYR A 97 2.48 14.17 9.40
C TYR A 97 2.51 13.31 8.14
N GLY A 98 2.92 13.92 7.04
CA GLY A 98 3.36 13.26 5.82
C GLY A 98 2.23 12.72 4.93
N LEU A 99 2.62 11.81 4.05
CA LEU A 99 1.75 11.28 2.98
C LEU A 99 0.46 10.64 3.49
N MET A 100 0.54 9.87 4.56
CA MET A 100 -0.60 9.15 5.17
C MET A 100 -1.12 9.83 6.44
N GLN A 101 -0.69 11.06 6.74
CA GLN A 101 -1.12 11.87 7.90
C GLN A 101 -1.07 11.08 9.21
N VAL A 102 0.10 10.51 9.52
CA VAL A 102 0.33 9.72 10.73
C VAL A 102 0.41 10.63 11.95
N ARG A 103 -0.43 10.39 12.97
CA ARG A 103 -0.50 11.19 14.18
C ARG A 103 0.62 10.88 15.16
N TRP A 104 1.56 11.83 15.32
CA TRP A 104 2.74 11.65 16.18
C TRP A 104 2.39 11.37 17.63
N ASN A 105 1.53 12.19 18.24
CA ASN A 105 1.21 12.08 19.66
C ASN A 105 0.58 10.72 20.04
N VAL A 106 -0.10 10.07 19.10
CA VAL A 106 -0.71 8.75 19.31
C VAL A 106 0.29 7.63 19.10
N HIS A 107 1.15 7.76 18.08
CA HIS A 107 1.93 6.64 17.58
C HIS A 107 3.44 6.73 17.87
N SER A 108 3.92 7.80 18.51
CA SER A 108 5.36 8.07 18.70
C SER A 108 6.13 6.92 19.37
N LYS A 109 5.53 6.26 20.37
CA LYS A 109 6.17 5.11 21.04
C LYS A 109 6.37 3.93 20.08
N ALA A 110 5.33 3.54 19.36
CA ALA A 110 5.39 2.43 18.41
C ALA A 110 6.30 2.75 17.21
N ILE A 111 6.26 4.00 16.71
CA ILE A 111 7.15 4.45 15.64
C ILE A 111 8.62 4.35 16.05
N LYS A 112 8.98 4.83 17.24
CA LYS A 112 10.36 4.75 17.76
C LYS A 112 10.85 3.32 17.94
N GLN A 113 9.97 2.41 18.33
CA GLN A 113 10.30 0.99 18.43
C GLN A 113 10.57 0.37 17.05
N ARG A 114 9.75 0.71 16.04
CA ARG A 114 9.85 0.19 14.68
C ARG A 114 10.98 0.85 13.88
N PHE A 115 11.19 2.13 14.10
CA PHE A 115 12.17 2.97 13.43
C PHE A 115 13.03 3.72 14.46
N PRO A 116 14.07 3.10 15.04
CA PRO A 116 14.85 3.68 16.16
C PRO A 116 15.55 5.02 15.83
N LYS A 117 15.74 5.32 14.54
CA LYS A 117 16.31 6.60 14.07
C LYS A 117 15.31 7.76 14.14
N VAL A 118 14.01 7.48 14.23
CA VAL A 118 12.96 8.49 14.35
C VAL A 118 12.90 9.01 15.78
N LYS A 119 13.16 10.30 15.99
CA LYS A 119 13.19 10.96 17.31
C LYS A 119 12.03 11.94 17.47
N HIS A 120 11.63 12.61 16.40
CA HIS A 120 10.66 13.71 16.40
C HIS A 120 9.58 13.50 15.34
N GLY A 121 8.43 14.18 15.47
CA GLY A 121 7.34 14.10 14.49
C GLY A 121 7.75 14.48 13.06
N LYS A 122 8.71 15.42 12.90
CA LYS A 122 9.21 15.78 11.57
C LYS A 122 9.98 14.66 10.87
N ASP A 123 10.53 13.70 11.59
CA ASP A 123 11.26 12.57 11.00
C ASP A 123 10.31 11.61 10.26
N ILE A 124 9.03 11.59 10.64
CA ILE A 124 8.01 10.81 9.90
C ILE A 124 7.59 11.47 8.58
N LEU A 125 8.14 12.61 8.22
CA LEU A 125 8.03 13.15 6.85
C LEU A 125 8.91 12.38 5.85
N ASP A 126 9.80 11.48 6.31
CA ASP A 126 10.43 10.51 5.43
C ASP A 126 9.36 9.60 4.81
N ALA A 127 9.37 9.49 3.49
CA ALA A 127 8.32 8.77 2.75
C ALA A 127 8.25 7.29 3.14
N ARG A 128 9.41 6.65 3.37
CA ARG A 128 9.47 5.22 3.73
C ARG A 128 8.88 4.99 5.12
N VAL A 129 9.31 5.77 6.10
CA VAL A 129 8.77 5.70 7.46
C VAL A 129 7.27 5.93 7.45
N ASN A 130 6.82 6.97 6.75
CA ASN A 130 5.41 7.37 6.72
C ASN A 130 4.51 6.34 6.08
N ILE A 131 4.85 5.87 4.87
CA ILE A 131 4.03 4.90 4.14
C ILE A 131 4.03 3.54 4.85
N PHE A 132 5.18 3.04 5.31
CA PHE A 132 5.22 1.77 6.02
C PHE A 132 4.41 1.80 7.30
N PHE A 133 4.61 2.81 8.15
CA PHE A 133 3.90 2.89 9.43
C PHE A 133 2.41 3.21 9.23
N GLY A 134 2.06 4.08 8.29
CA GLY A 134 0.67 4.36 7.92
C GLY A 134 -0.04 3.11 7.41
N THR A 135 0.62 2.28 6.59
CA THR A 135 0.08 1.00 6.11
C THR A 135 -0.07 -0.02 7.26
N GLU A 136 0.86 -0.05 8.23
CA GLU A 136 0.74 -0.87 9.44
C GLU A 136 -0.47 -0.45 10.29
N ILE A 137 -0.70 0.86 10.48
CA ILE A 137 -1.91 1.38 11.15
C ILE A 137 -3.17 0.94 10.40
N PHE A 138 -3.17 1.06 9.07
CA PHE A 138 -4.31 0.65 8.26
C PHE A 138 -4.57 -0.86 8.37
N TYR A 139 -3.52 -1.69 8.35
CA TYR A 139 -3.63 -3.13 8.59
C TYR A 139 -4.30 -3.44 9.93
N ASP A 140 -3.95 -2.74 11.01
CA ASP A 140 -4.62 -2.91 12.31
C ASP A 140 -6.09 -2.47 12.26
N CYS A 141 -6.41 -1.42 11.50
CA CYS A 141 -7.80 -1.02 11.25
C CYS A 141 -8.57 -2.10 10.48
N MET A 142 -7.95 -2.73 9.48
CA MET A 142 -8.54 -3.82 8.71
C MET A 142 -8.81 -5.06 9.58
N ARG A 143 -7.86 -5.46 10.42
CA ARG A 143 -8.04 -6.56 11.37
C ARG A 143 -9.23 -6.31 12.31
N LYS A 144 -9.34 -5.10 12.87
CA LYS A 144 -10.45 -4.70 13.76
C LYS A 144 -11.78 -4.53 13.02
N SER A 145 -11.76 -4.57 11.70
CA SER A 145 -12.93 -4.47 10.82
C SER A 145 -13.28 -5.79 10.12
N ASN A 146 -12.67 -6.91 10.55
CA ASN A 146 -12.86 -8.25 9.96
C ASN A 146 -12.64 -8.26 8.42
N GLY A 147 -11.66 -7.49 7.94
CA GLY A 147 -11.33 -7.39 6.52
C GLY A 147 -12.25 -6.48 5.68
N ASP A 148 -13.25 -5.84 6.29
CA ASP A 148 -14.11 -4.88 5.60
C ASP A 148 -13.35 -3.58 5.31
N VAL A 149 -13.03 -3.34 4.04
CA VAL A 149 -12.24 -2.19 3.57
C VAL A 149 -12.93 -0.86 3.92
N SER A 150 -14.24 -0.77 3.76
CA SER A 150 -14.99 0.45 4.05
C SER A 150 -14.90 0.82 5.54
N LYS A 151 -15.10 -0.17 6.42
CA LYS A 151 -14.95 0.01 7.87
C LYS A 151 -13.49 0.25 8.26
N GLY A 152 -12.53 -0.40 7.59
CA GLY A 152 -11.10 -0.18 7.78
C GLY A 152 -10.71 1.26 7.53
N ILE A 153 -11.12 1.83 6.38
CA ILE A 153 -10.86 3.23 6.04
C ILE A 153 -11.55 4.17 7.03
N LEU A 154 -12.79 3.87 7.43
CA LEU A 154 -13.52 4.67 8.41
C LEU A 154 -12.80 4.72 9.77
N ARG A 155 -12.25 3.57 10.22
CA ARG A 155 -11.44 3.52 11.46
C ARG A 155 -10.14 4.29 11.31
N TYR A 156 -9.45 4.14 10.18
CA TYR A 156 -8.20 4.85 9.90
C TYR A 156 -8.39 6.36 9.99
N SER A 157 -9.48 6.86 9.43
CA SER A 157 -9.83 8.28 9.39
C SER A 157 -10.56 8.79 10.63
N ALA A 158 -10.49 8.05 11.75
CA ALA A 158 -11.18 8.41 13.01
C ALA A 158 -12.68 8.72 12.85
N GLY A 159 -13.37 7.97 12.00
CA GLY A 159 -14.82 8.11 11.77
C GLY A 159 -15.20 9.13 10.67
N ASN A 160 -14.25 9.65 9.90
CA ASN A 160 -14.55 10.60 8.83
C ASN A 160 -15.19 9.91 7.61
N VAL A 161 -16.53 9.91 7.56
CA VAL A 161 -17.31 9.29 6.48
C VAL A 161 -16.98 9.91 5.13
N LYS A 162 -16.82 11.24 5.05
CA LYS A 162 -16.51 11.95 3.79
C LYS A 162 -15.16 11.51 3.21
N LEU A 163 -14.14 11.31 4.06
CA LEU A 163 -12.85 10.81 3.63
C LEU A 163 -12.96 9.37 3.13
N LYS A 164 -13.63 8.50 3.89
CA LYS A 164 -13.90 7.12 3.49
C LYS A 164 -14.55 7.04 2.10
N ASP A 165 -15.60 7.81 1.85
CA ASP A 165 -16.32 7.79 0.58
C ASP A 165 -15.44 8.26 -0.60
N LYS A 166 -14.60 9.28 -0.38
CA LYS A 166 -13.63 9.74 -1.37
C LYS A 166 -12.57 8.68 -1.70
N VAL A 167 -12.01 8.02 -0.68
CA VAL A 167 -11.04 6.94 -0.88
C VAL A 167 -11.67 5.81 -1.70
N LEU A 168 -12.86 5.34 -1.33
CA LEU A 168 -13.57 4.29 -2.06
C LEU A 168 -13.91 4.69 -3.51
N ALA A 169 -14.26 5.95 -3.75
CA ALA A 169 -14.48 6.45 -5.11
C ALA A 169 -13.20 6.41 -5.95
N THR A 170 -12.06 6.79 -5.36
CA THR A 170 -10.74 6.71 -6.00
C THR A 170 -10.34 5.27 -6.32
N VAL A 171 -10.56 4.34 -5.39
CA VAL A 171 -10.29 2.91 -5.61
C VAL A 171 -11.10 2.40 -6.80
N ARG A 172 -12.41 2.66 -6.83
CA ARG A 172 -13.28 2.28 -7.96
C ARG A 172 -12.85 2.89 -9.29
N GLU A 173 -12.35 4.14 -9.30
CA GLU A 173 -11.79 4.77 -10.51
C GLU A 173 -10.57 4.00 -11.02
N LEU A 174 -9.64 3.65 -10.12
CA LEU A 174 -8.42 2.92 -10.46
C LEU A 174 -8.71 1.50 -10.95
N GLU A 175 -9.66 0.80 -10.34
CA GLU A 175 -10.08 -0.54 -10.74
C GLU A 175 -10.70 -0.56 -12.14
N ARG A 176 -11.50 0.45 -12.49
CA ARG A 176 -12.07 0.58 -13.86
C ARG A 176 -11.01 0.71 -14.94
N LYS A 177 -9.84 1.26 -14.64
CA LYS A 177 -8.70 1.39 -15.58
C LYS A 177 -7.92 0.09 -15.77
N MET A 178 -8.25 -0.96 -15.04
CA MET A 178 -7.65 -2.30 -15.21
C MET A 178 -8.41 -3.16 -16.24
N ARG A 179 -9.61 -2.76 -16.61
CA ARG A 179 -10.43 -3.44 -17.61
C ARG A 179 -10.16 -2.92 -19.01
#